data_684c3a8781383dad612758b575cc35ff
#
_entry.id   684c3a8781383dad612758b575cc35ff
#
_cell.length_a   1.000
_cell.length_b   1.000
_cell.length_c   1.000
_cell.angle_alpha   90.00
_cell.angle_beta   90.00
_cell.angle_gamma   90.00
#
_symmetry.space_group_name_H-M   'P 1'
#
loop_
_entity.id
_entity.type
_entity.pdbx_description
1 polymer ?
#
loop_
_entity_poly.entity_id
_entity_poly.type
_entity_poly.pdbx_seq_one_letter_code
_entity_poly.pdbx_strand_id
1 'polypeptide(L)'
;MHGGLSTLATDEYPTSLALKLRGKTIEDVTGGNVGAEARMGIGFTEGVGKRGMSLERYVDITATNAAKILGLYPRKGVIAPGSDADFALIDPTIRKTLTKDDFHVTDYSPWEGWQVTGWPVMTILRGRVIADRGKLLGSTGDGQLLTRKIDPRVLNRPAC
;
A
#
# COMPACT_ATOMS: atom_id res chain seq x y z
N MET A 1 -14.48 10.11 -10.72
CA MET A 1 -14.70 8.70 -10.36
C MET A 1 -15.52 8.66 -9.08
N HIS A 2 -16.67 8.03 -9.09
CA HIS A 2 -17.63 8.03 -8.00
C HIS A 2 -17.49 6.73 -7.20
N GLY A 3 -16.80 6.78 -6.06
CA GLY A 3 -16.91 5.91 -4.89
C GLY A 3 -17.15 4.39 -5.02
N GLY A 4 -16.86 3.76 -6.16
CA GLY A 4 -17.14 2.34 -6.36
C GLY A 4 -16.26 1.38 -5.56
N LEU A 5 -15.07 1.82 -5.14
CA LEU A 5 -14.11 1.05 -4.34
C LEU A 5 -13.70 1.85 -3.12
N SER A 6 -13.77 1.26 -1.94
CA SER A 6 -13.41 1.95 -0.70
C SER A 6 -11.90 1.91 -0.42
N THR A 7 -11.23 0.80 -0.73
CA THR A 7 -9.80 0.59 -0.40
C THR A 7 -9.04 -0.05 -1.55
N LEU A 8 -7.72 0.12 -1.52
CA LEU A 8 -6.75 -0.57 -2.36
C LEU A 8 -5.90 -1.49 -1.47
N ALA A 9 -6.06 -2.80 -1.64
CA ALA A 9 -5.32 -3.83 -0.93
C ALA A 9 -4.65 -4.79 -1.91
N THR A 10 -3.79 -5.68 -1.45
CA THR A 10 -3.01 -6.60 -2.29
C THR A 10 -3.30 -8.07 -2.04
N ASP A 11 -3.78 -8.41 -0.85
CA ASP A 11 -3.90 -9.80 -0.40
C ASP A 11 -2.57 -10.57 -0.62
N GLU A 12 -1.46 -9.92 -0.25
CA GLU A 12 -0.13 -10.45 -0.49
C GLU A 12 0.12 -11.73 0.28
N TYR A 13 0.57 -12.74 -0.43
CA TYR A 13 1.12 -13.98 0.10
C TYR A 13 2.37 -14.34 -0.71
N PRO A 14 3.57 -13.93 -0.27
CA PRO A 14 4.79 -14.12 -1.02
C PRO A 14 5.21 -15.60 -1.03
N THR A 15 5.48 -16.12 -2.22
CA THR A 15 6.03 -17.45 -2.44
C THR A 15 7.17 -17.37 -3.44
N SER A 16 8.08 -18.33 -3.43
CA SER A 16 9.15 -18.37 -4.44
C SER A 16 8.59 -18.70 -5.83
N LEU A 17 9.26 -18.23 -6.88
CA LEU A 17 8.93 -18.57 -8.26
C LEU A 17 8.93 -20.09 -8.48
N ALA A 18 9.91 -20.78 -7.89
CA ALA A 18 9.99 -22.24 -7.99
C ALA A 18 8.75 -22.94 -7.45
N LEU A 19 8.16 -22.42 -6.35
CA LEU A 19 6.91 -22.95 -5.81
C LEU A 19 5.72 -22.63 -6.73
N LYS A 20 5.67 -21.41 -7.26
CA LYS A 20 4.62 -20.99 -8.23
C LYS A 20 4.60 -21.87 -9.48
N LEU A 21 5.76 -22.26 -9.99
CA LEU A 21 5.88 -23.02 -11.21
C LEU A 21 5.75 -24.55 -11.04
N ARG A 22 5.49 -25.05 -9.84
CA ARG A 22 5.26 -26.49 -9.60
C ARG A 22 3.95 -26.99 -10.19
N GLY A 23 2.92 -26.15 -10.16
CA GLY A 23 1.60 -26.50 -10.67
C GLY A 23 1.57 -26.55 -12.20
N LYS A 24 0.79 -27.47 -12.75
CA LYS A 24 0.53 -27.61 -14.20
C LYS A 24 -0.83 -27.03 -14.59
N THR A 25 -1.73 -26.90 -13.64
CA THR A 25 -3.08 -26.35 -13.81
C THR A 25 -3.29 -25.24 -12.82
N ILE A 26 -4.35 -24.44 -13.00
CA ILE A 26 -4.72 -23.38 -12.06
C ILE A 26 -5.03 -23.91 -10.66
N GLU A 27 -5.49 -25.16 -10.56
CA GLU A 27 -5.84 -25.81 -9.31
C GLU A 27 -4.59 -26.22 -8.51
N ASP A 28 -3.49 -26.51 -9.20
CA ASP A 28 -2.23 -26.95 -8.59
C ASP A 28 -1.33 -25.79 -8.17
N VAL A 29 -1.61 -24.57 -8.66
CA VAL A 29 -0.78 -23.40 -8.40
C VAL A 29 -1.06 -22.84 -7.01
N THR A 30 0.00 -22.63 -6.23
CA THR A 30 -0.12 -21.95 -4.93
C THR A 30 -0.73 -20.57 -5.11
N GLY A 31 -1.80 -20.28 -4.39
CA GLY A 31 -2.46 -18.98 -4.36
C GLY A 31 -1.52 -17.86 -3.87
N GLY A 32 -2.04 -16.64 -3.86
CA GLY A 32 -1.31 -15.45 -3.42
C GLY A 32 -0.37 -14.86 -4.47
N ASN A 33 0.06 -13.65 -4.22
CA ASN A 33 0.90 -12.88 -5.10
C ASN A 33 1.72 -11.86 -4.29
N VAL A 34 2.75 -11.30 -4.88
CA VAL A 34 3.49 -10.16 -4.31
C VAL A 34 2.92 -8.86 -4.84
N GLY A 35 2.81 -7.83 -4.01
CA GLY A 35 2.21 -6.58 -4.46
C GLY A 35 2.22 -5.46 -3.43
N ALA A 36 2.48 -5.72 -2.15
CA ALA A 36 2.43 -4.71 -1.10
C ALA A 36 3.44 -3.57 -1.37
N GLU A 37 4.66 -3.91 -1.76
CA GLU A 37 5.71 -2.94 -2.03
C GLU A 37 5.43 -2.10 -3.29
N ALA A 38 4.82 -2.71 -4.32
CA ALA A 38 4.48 -2.02 -5.58
C ALA A 38 3.18 -1.20 -5.50
N ARG A 39 2.28 -1.53 -4.56
CA ARG A 39 0.91 -0.99 -4.48
C ARG A 39 0.84 0.52 -4.59
N MET A 40 1.67 1.22 -3.82
CA MET A 40 1.64 2.69 -3.78
C MET A 40 2.06 3.30 -5.12
N GLY A 41 3.20 2.87 -5.67
CA GLY A 41 3.71 3.41 -6.94
C GLY A 41 2.82 3.07 -8.13
N ILE A 42 2.32 1.83 -8.22
CA ILE A 42 1.40 1.41 -9.28
C ILE A 42 0.07 2.12 -9.14
N GLY A 43 -0.50 2.17 -7.93
CA GLY A 43 -1.76 2.87 -7.67
C GLY A 43 -1.69 4.35 -8.01
N PHE A 44 -0.57 5.02 -7.71
CA PHE A 44 -0.33 6.41 -8.08
C PHE A 44 -0.22 6.57 -9.61
N THR A 45 0.60 5.74 -10.25
CA THR A 45 0.80 5.78 -11.71
C THR A 45 -0.51 5.56 -12.47
N GLU A 46 -1.21 4.49 -12.15
CA GLU A 46 -2.42 4.09 -12.88
C GLU A 46 -3.62 4.95 -12.51
N GLY A 47 -3.77 5.29 -11.22
CA GLY A 47 -4.89 6.09 -10.75
C GLY A 47 -4.71 7.57 -11.05
N VAL A 48 -3.71 8.19 -10.46
CA VAL A 48 -3.49 9.64 -10.57
C VAL A 48 -2.92 9.99 -11.93
N GLY A 49 -1.82 9.34 -12.33
CA GLY A 49 -1.09 9.70 -13.54
C GLY A 49 -1.85 9.42 -14.83
N LYS A 50 -2.54 8.27 -14.95
CA LYS A 50 -3.17 7.86 -16.22
C LYS A 50 -4.68 8.05 -16.27
N ARG A 51 -5.38 7.96 -15.14
CA ARG A 51 -6.86 7.97 -15.11
C ARG A 51 -7.45 9.22 -14.45
N GLY A 52 -6.62 10.20 -14.09
CA GLY A 52 -7.09 11.47 -13.54
C GLY A 52 -7.75 11.36 -12.17
N MET A 53 -7.38 10.36 -11.36
CA MET A 53 -7.80 10.28 -9.97
C MET A 53 -7.20 11.46 -9.21
N SER A 54 -7.99 12.15 -8.38
CA SER A 54 -7.46 13.22 -7.55
C SER A 54 -6.54 12.66 -6.45
N LEU A 55 -5.63 13.48 -5.93
CA LEU A 55 -4.74 13.09 -4.83
C LEU A 55 -5.53 12.75 -3.57
N GLU A 56 -6.59 13.49 -3.29
CA GLU A 56 -7.48 13.22 -2.15
C GLU A 56 -8.10 11.83 -2.27
N ARG A 57 -8.59 11.49 -3.47
CA ARG A 57 -9.18 10.16 -3.71
C ARG A 57 -8.13 9.05 -3.61
N TYR A 58 -6.93 9.28 -4.07
CA TYR A 58 -5.83 8.34 -3.90
C TYR A 58 -5.52 8.09 -2.41
N VAL A 59 -5.45 9.16 -1.61
CA VAL A 59 -5.24 9.06 -0.15
C VAL A 59 -6.42 8.35 0.53
N ASP A 60 -7.65 8.63 0.11
CA ASP A 60 -8.84 7.97 0.64
C ASP A 60 -8.73 6.44 0.51
N ILE A 61 -8.46 5.94 -0.69
CA ILE A 61 -8.43 4.49 -0.94
C ILE A 61 -7.18 3.78 -0.40
N THR A 62 -6.08 4.50 -0.19
CA THR A 62 -4.83 3.93 0.31
C THR A 62 -4.64 4.05 1.82
N ALA A 63 -5.32 4.99 2.48
CA ALA A 63 -5.12 5.27 3.90
C ALA A 63 -6.43 5.55 4.66
N THR A 64 -7.16 6.63 4.32
CA THR A 64 -8.26 7.16 5.14
C THR A 64 -9.40 6.15 5.29
N ASN A 65 -9.85 5.56 4.20
CA ASN A 65 -10.96 4.61 4.22
C ASN A 65 -10.60 3.30 4.92
N ALA A 66 -9.37 2.82 4.74
CA ALA A 66 -8.86 1.67 5.49
C ALA A 66 -8.88 1.95 7.00
N ALA A 67 -8.42 3.14 7.43
CA ALA A 67 -8.45 3.52 8.84
C ALA A 67 -9.88 3.59 9.40
N LYS A 68 -10.85 4.10 8.62
CA LYS A 68 -12.27 4.12 9.01
C LYS A 68 -12.83 2.70 9.16
N ILE A 69 -12.63 1.85 8.15
CA ILE A 69 -13.12 0.45 8.13
C ILE A 69 -12.52 -0.35 9.28
N LEU A 70 -11.24 -0.15 9.57
CA LEU A 70 -10.54 -0.85 10.64
C LEU A 70 -10.81 -0.24 12.03
N GLY A 71 -11.54 0.87 12.14
CA GLY A 71 -11.84 1.53 13.41
C GLY A 71 -10.64 2.21 14.06
N LEU A 72 -9.70 2.66 13.25
CA LEU A 72 -8.48 3.39 13.66
C LEU A 72 -8.56 4.89 13.41
N TYR A 73 -9.54 5.35 12.63
CA TYR A 73 -9.76 6.76 12.37
C TYR A 73 -10.36 7.46 13.61
N PRO A 74 -9.95 8.70 13.98
CA PRO A 74 -8.99 9.57 13.32
C PRO A 74 -7.52 9.41 13.80
N ARG A 75 -7.22 8.43 14.64
CA ARG A 75 -5.84 8.19 15.10
C ARG A 75 -4.89 7.92 13.93
N LYS A 76 -5.39 7.21 12.92
CA LYS A 76 -4.73 6.93 11.63
C LYS A 76 -5.59 7.46 10.48
N GLY A 77 -4.97 7.63 9.30
CA GLY A 77 -5.67 7.95 8.06
C GLY A 77 -6.05 9.42 7.87
N VAL A 78 -5.50 10.31 8.69
CA VAL A 78 -5.67 11.77 8.56
C VAL A 78 -4.44 12.49 9.11
N ILE A 79 -4.14 13.65 8.54
CA ILE A 79 -3.12 14.58 9.05
C ILE A 79 -3.86 15.63 9.86
N ALA A 80 -3.92 15.45 11.19
CA ALA A 80 -4.62 16.36 12.09
C ALA A 80 -3.96 16.36 13.48
N PRO A 81 -4.11 17.43 14.28
CA PRO A 81 -3.69 17.43 15.68
C PRO A 81 -4.33 16.26 16.45
N GLY A 82 -3.51 15.50 17.18
CA GLY A 82 -3.96 14.32 17.94
C GLY A 82 -3.91 13.00 17.16
N SER A 83 -3.66 13.02 15.86
CA SER A 83 -3.39 11.82 15.06
C SER A 83 -1.92 11.40 15.18
N ASP A 84 -1.65 10.12 15.00
CA ASP A 84 -0.28 9.63 14.92
C ASP A 84 0.43 10.23 13.69
N ALA A 85 1.67 10.69 13.86
CA ALA A 85 2.47 11.24 12.77
C ALA A 85 3.05 10.11 11.90
N ASP A 86 2.18 9.42 11.17
CA ASP A 86 2.51 8.33 10.24
C ASP A 86 2.33 8.82 8.81
N PHE A 87 3.42 8.81 8.04
CA PHE A 87 3.41 9.33 6.67
C PHE A 87 4.15 8.39 5.73
N ALA A 88 3.64 8.26 4.51
CA ALA A 88 4.37 7.80 3.35
C ALA A 88 4.52 8.98 2.38
N LEU A 89 5.75 9.34 2.05
CA LEU A 89 6.05 10.42 1.10
C LEU A 89 6.27 9.80 -0.27
N ILE A 90 5.56 10.33 -1.27
CA ILE A 90 5.71 9.92 -2.68
C ILE A 90 6.37 11.08 -3.42
N ASP A 91 7.45 10.80 -4.14
CA ASP A 91 8.01 11.73 -5.11
C ASP A 91 7.33 11.51 -6.47
N PRO A 92 6.50 12.45 -6.94
CA PRO A 92 5.75 12.31 -8.20
C PRO A 92 6.64 12.43 -9.44
N THR A 93 7.89 12.85 -9.30
CA THR A 93 8.81 13.06 -10.42
C THR A 93 9.62 11.81 -10.77
N ILE A 94 9.71 10.84 -9.87
CA ILE A 94 10.43 9.59 -10.13
C ILE A 94 9.76 8.84 -11.26
N ARG A 95 10.58 8.42 -12.23
CA ARG A 95 10.20 7.53 -13.32
C ARG A 95 11.15 6.36 -13.33
N LYS A 96 10.61 5.16 -13.28
CA LYS A 96 11.43 3.94 -13.34
C LYS A 96 10.68 2.79 -13.97
N THR A 97 11.42 1.83 -14.49
CA THR A 97 10.90 0.52 -14.88
C THR A 97 11.10 -0.42 -13.71
N LEU A 98 10.04 -1.09 -13.27
CA LEU A 98 10.11 -2.02 -12.15
C LEU A 98 10.83 -3.30 -12.57
N THR A 99 11.67 -3.79 -11.67
CA THR A 99 12.35 -5.08 -11.77
C THR A 99 12.15 -5.85 -10.47
N LYS A 100 12.43 -7.15 -10.48
CA LYS A 100 12.40 -7.96 -9.25
C LYS A 100 13.30 -7.41 -8.14
N ASP A 101 14.38 -6.70 -8.50
CA ASP A 101 15.34 -6.15 -7.55
C ASP A 101 14.83 -4.89 -6.81
N ASP A 102 13.65 -4.38 -7.20
CA ASP A 102 12.94 -3.33 -6.47
C ASP A 102 12.15 -3.85 -5.26
N PHE A 103 12.09 -5.17 -5.07
CA PHE A 103 11.28 -5.84 -4.05
C PHE A 103 12.15 -6.67 -3.12
N HIS A 104 11.76 -6.75 -1.83
CA HIS A 104 12.58 -7.38 -0.79
C HIS A 104 12.10 -8.80 -0.41
N VAL A 105 10.84 -9.11 -0.68
CA VAL A 105 10.20 -10.33 -0.15
C VAL A 105 10.03 -11.45 -1.17
N THR A 106 10.57 -11.30 -2.38
CA THR A 106 10.34 -12.24 -3.48
C THR A 106 11.51 -12.31 -4.44
N ASP A 107 11.63 -13.44 -5.13
CA ASP A 107 12.61 -13.71 -6.21
C ASP A 107 12.02 -13.49 -7.62
N TYR A 108 10.77 -13.03 -7.71
CA TYR A 108 10.08 -12.66 -8.95
C TYR A 108 9.12 -11.50 -8.72
N SER A 109 8.65 -10.87 -9.79
CA SER A 109 7.62 -9.85 -9.70
C SER A 109 6.64 -9.96 -10.87
N PRO A 110 5.32 -9.93 -10.63
CA PRO A 110 4.33 -9.80 -11.68
C PRO A 110 4.35 -8.41 -12.34
N TRP A 111 5.07 -7.48 -11.75
CA TRP A 111 5.22 -6.09 -12.20
C TRP A 111 6.53 -5.85 -12.96
N GLU A 112 7.26 -6.93 -13.30
CA GLU A 112 8.49 -6.85 -14.09
C GLU A 112 8.23 -6.10 -15.40
N GLY A 113 9.08 -5.11 -15.70
CA GLY A 113 8.96 -4.30 -16.92
C GLY A 113 7.91 -3.18 -16.87
N TRP A 114 7.12 -3.05 -15.78
CA TRP A 114 6.15 -1.97 -15.66
C TRP A 114 6.84 -0.63 -15.47
N GLN A 115 6.39 0.37 -16.25
CA GLN A 115 6.84 1.75 -16.10
C GLN A 115 5.96 2.47 -15.10
N VAL A 116 6.57 3.01 -14.05
CA VAL A 116 5.88 3.77 -13.01
C VAL A 116 6.36 5.23 -12.97
N THR A 117 5.43 6.10 -12.62
CA THR A 117 5.67 7.52 -12.34
C THR A 117 5.12 7.81 -10.94
N GLY A 118 5.97 8.37 -10.08
CA GLY A 118 5.67 8.53 -8.67
C GLY A 118 6.01 7.27 -7.87
N TRP A 119 6.91 7.44 -6.90
CA TRP A 119 7.39 6.32 -6.07
C TRP A 119 7.52 6.74 -4.61
N PRO A 120 7.16 5.86 -3.65
CA PRO A 120 7.41 6.11 -2.24
C PRO A 120 8.91 6.28 -1.97
N VAL A 121 9.28 7.36 -1.31
CA VAL A 121 10.68 7.68 -1.00
C VAL A 121 10.98 7.65 0.49
N MET A 122 9.96 7.85 1.34
CA MET A 122 10.18 7.90 2.78
C MET A 122 8.95 7.37 3.51
N THR A 123 9.19 6.65 4.61
CA THR A 123 8.15 6.26 5.56
C THR A 123 8.48 6.80 6.94
N ILE A 124 7.53 7.48 7.55
CA ILE A 124 7.59 8.02 8.90
C ILE A 124 6.59 7.28 9.77
N LEU A 125 7.01 6.80 10.92
CA LEU A 125 6.19 6.14 11.92
C LEU A 125 6.26 6.92 13.23
N ARG A 126 5.15 7.49 13.66
CA ARG A 126 5.04 8.33 14.87
C ARG A 126 6.15 9.40 14.95
N GLY A 127 6.36 10.09 13.82
CA GLY A 127 7.35 11.18 13.72
C GLY A 127 8.80 10.75 13.52
N ARG A 128 9.09 9.43 13.47
CA ARG A 128 10.44 8.90 13.21
C ARG A 128 10.54 8.33 11.80
N VAL A 129 11.56 8.69 11.05
CA VAL A 129 11.85 8.08 9.75
C VAL A 129 12.26 6.62 9.97
N ILE A 130 11.53 5.68 9.38
CA ILE A 130 11.78 4.23 9.46
C ILE A 130 12.22 3.62 8.13
N ALA A 131 12.01 4.33 7.02
CA ALA A 131 12.56 3.97 5.73
C ALA A 131 12.85 5.24 4.93
N ASP A 132 13.96 5.26 4.20
CA ASP A 132 14.36 6.36 3.33
C ASP A 132 15.03 5.80 2.08
N ARG A 133 14.47 6.12 0.90
CA ARG A 133 14.97 5.74 -0.43
C ARG A 133 15.37 4.26 -0.54
N GLY A 134 14.48 3.37 -0.10
CA GLY A 134 14.69 1.93 -0.13
C GLY A 134 15.54 1.39 1.03
N LYS A 135 16.10 2.25 1.89
CA LYS A 135 16.86 1.83 3.06
C LYS A 135 15.98 1.74 4.30
N LEU A 136 15.91 0.57 4.92
CA LEU A 136 15.26 0.38 6.21
C LEU A 136 16.11 1.00 7.33
N LEU A 137 15.50 1.91 8.10
CA LEU A 137 16.09 2.58 9.27
C LEU A 137 15.37 2.19 10.56
N GLY A 138 14.20 1.55 10.44
CA GLY A 138 13.44 1.01 11.55
C GLY A 138 14.02 -0.30 12.09
N SER A 139 13.54 -0.72 13.24
CA SER A 139 13.94 -1.96 13.89
C SER A 139 12.73 -2.81 14.30
N THR A 140 12.96 -4.11 14.53
CA THR A 140 11.98 -4.99 15.16
C THR A 140 11.59 -4.43 16.54
N GLY A 141 10.27 -4.36 16.80
CA GLY A 141 9.76 -3.76 18.05
C GLY A 141 9.29 -2.31 17.91
N ASP A 142 9.52 -1.64 16.78
CA ASP A 142 8.95 -0.31 16.52
C ASP A 142 7.42 -0.33 16.41
N GLY A 143 6.82 -1.46 16.11
CA GLY A 143 5.38 -1.63 16.04
C GLY A 143 4.70 -1.54 17.41
N GLN A 144 3.44 -1.10 17.42
CA GLN A 144 2.59 -1.06 18.63
C GLN A 144 1.22 -1.65 18.30
N LEU A 145 0.68 -2.43 19.22
CA LEU A 145 -0.71 -2.85 19.12
C LEU A 145 -1.64 -1.65 19.27
N LEU A 146 -2.55 -1.51 18.34
CA LEU A 146 -3.58 -0.47 18.37
C LEU A 146 -4.93 -1.07 18.72
N THR A 147 -5.57 -0.55 19.76
CA THR A 147 -6.99 -0.82 20.02
C THR A 147 -7.83 -0.08 18.97
N ARG A 148 -8.92 -0.70 18.54
CA ARG A 148 -9.79 -0.15 17.49
C ARG A 148 -11.25 -0.11 17.94
N LYS A 149 -11.99 0.85 17.38
CA LYS A 149 -13.45 0.93 17.53
C LYS A 149 -14.04 1.38 16.21
N ILE A 150 -14.80 0.52 15.56
CA ILE A 150 -15.46 0.85 14.28
C ILE A 150 -16.64 1.80 14.58
N ASP A 151 -16.70 2.90 13.83
CA ASP A 151 -17.84 3.80 13.86
C ASP A 151 -19.07 3.09 13.29
N PRO A 152 -20.22 3.04 14.00
CA PRO A 152 -21.44 2.40 13.52
C PRO A 152 -21.90 2.87 12.15
N ARG A 153 -21.59 4.11 11.77
CA ARG A 153 -21.93 4.64 10.45
C ARG A 153 -21.22 3.92 9.31
N VAL A 154 -20.04 3.36 9.54
CA VAL A 154 -19.28 2.60 8.56
C VAL A 154 -19.93 1.23 8.28
N LEU A 155 -20.65 0.67 9.26
CA LEU A 155 -21.32 -0.62 9.12
C LEU A 155 -22.53 -0.57 8.17
N ASN A 156 -23.10 0.62 7.97
CA ASN A 156 -24.35 0.78 7.21
C ASN A 156 -24.16 1.45 5.84
N ARG A 157 -22.93 1.84 5.48
CA ARG A 157 -22.61 2.49 4.20
C ARG A 157 -21.13 2.36 3.86
N PRO A 158 -20.74 2.52 2.59
CA PRO A 158 -19.33 2.59 2.19
C PRO A 158 -18.55 3.65 2.99
N ALA A 159 -17.27 3.41 3.21
CA ALA A 159 -16.39 4.36 3.92
C ALA A 159 -15.97 5.56 3.06
N CYS A 160 -16.37 5.60 1.80
CA CYS A 160 -16.10 6.65 0.82
C CYS A 160 -17.26 7.63 0.65
#